data_d5361474ae1e5a6188adecf2f3f375b2
#
_entry.id   d5361474ae1e5a6188adecf2f3f375b2
#
_cell.length_a   1.000
_cell.length_b   1.000
_cell.length_c   1.000
_cell.angle_alpha   90.00
_cell.angle_beta   90.00
_cell.angle_gamma   90.00
#
_symmetry.space_group_name_H-M   'P 1'
#
loop_
_entity.id
_entity.type
_entity.pdbx_description
1 polymer ?
#
loop_
_entity_poly.entity_id
_entity_poly.type
_entity_poly.pdbx_seq_one_letter_code
_entity_poly.pdbx_strand_id
1 'polypeptide(L)'
;MTCYTEYYILNYVKENFINLVSLIDSVGKISTRRSARTRRQRGYRWEDVLVKRLNTCDGWKAFRLGSPSIGLPDVIAANTNHDMILAIEAKSGSTDLIPVPSDQIDRCLRWLDAFDKYSNRYAVVALKFMSKKWKNVGEYEKRERREYFKLWNPSKTPCDFVFKYDGGMYGLTNGKRKKLELKDFVMPFQNGKNEGF
;
A
#
# COMPACT_ATOMS: atom_id res chain seq x y z
N MET A 1 -23.31 -27.69 14.79
CA MET A 1 -23.90 -27.27 13.48
C MET A 1 -23.43 -25.87 13.04
N THR A 2 -22.22 -25.44 13.37
CA THR A 2 -21.74 -24.05 13.14
C THR A 2 -20.49 -23.92 12.26
N CYS A 3 -19.82 -25.02 11.93
CA CYS A 3 -18.56 -24.96 11.19
C CYS A 3 -18.73 -24.94 9.64
N TYR A 4 -19.87 -25.40 9.12
CA TYR A 4 -20.13 -25.44 7.67
C TYR A 4 -20.57 -24.08 7.10
N THR A 5 -21.22 -23.25 7.89
CA THR A 5 -21.70 -21.94 7.46
C THR A 5 -20.56 -20.93 7.32
N GLU A 6 -19.55 -20.99 8.20
CA GLU A 6 -18.38 -20.10 8.11
C GLU A 6 -17.51 -20.42 6.89
N TYR A 7 -17.36 -21.69 6.52
CA TYR A 7 -16.60 -22.11 5.34
C TYR A 7 -17.27 -21.67 4.03
N TYR A 8 -18.60 -21.71 3.94
CA TYR A 8 -19.36 -21.21 2.79
C TYR A 8 -19.29 -19.68 2.67
N ILE A 9 -19.34 -18.96 3.78
CA ILE A 9 -19.23 -17.50 3.81
C ILE A 9 -17.83 -17.06 3.40
N LEU A 10 -16.78 -17.74 3.87
CA LEU A 10 -15.39 -17.43 3.50
C LEU A 10 -15.12 -17.65 1.99
N ASN A 11 -15.65 -18.71 1.42
CA ASN A 11 -15.52 -19.00 -0.02
C ASN A 11 -16.35 -18.03 -0.87
N TYR A 12 -17.57 -17.67 -0.44
CA TYR A 12 -18.40 -16.69 -1.11
C TYR A 12 -17.80 -15.28 -1.11
N VAL A 13 -17.13 -14.90 -0.02
CA VAL A 13 -16.40 -13.63 0.09
C VAL A 13 -15.13 -13.64 -0.76
N LYS A 14 -14.40 -14.75 -0.81
CA LYS A 14 -13.25 -14.93 -1.71
C LYS A 14 -13.66 -14.88 -3.19
N GLU A 15 -14.72 -15.56 -3.57
CA GLU A 15 -15.21 -15.54 -4.96
C GLU A 15 -15.73 -14.16 -5.37
N ASN A 16 -16.40 -13.42 -4.49
CA ASN A 16 -16.86 -12.07 -4.79
C ASN A 16 -15.73 -11.04 -4.78
N PHE A 17 -14.68 -11.22 -3.98
CA PHE A 17 -13.47 -10.40 -4.07
C PHE A 17 -12.69 -10.70 -5.35
N ILE A 18 -12.54 -11.97 -5.72
CA ILE A 18 -11.98 -12.41 -7.01
C ILE A 18 -12.83 -11.87 -8.16
N ASN A 19 -14.15 -11.87 -8.06
CA ASN A 19 -15.04 -11.29 -9.06
C ASN A 19 -14.97 -9.76 -9.11
N LEU A 20 -14.75 -9.07 -8.00
CA LEU A 20 -14.53 -7.62 -8.00
C LEU A 20 -13.15 -7.24 -8.57
N VAL A 21 -12.11 -8.02 -8.24
CA VAL A 21 -10.79 -7.91 -8.84
C VAL A 21 -10.84 -8.34 -10.31
N SER A 22 -11.59 -9.38 -10.66
CA SER A 22 -11.78 -9.82 -12.04
C SER A 22 -12.70 -8.89 -12.83
N LEU A 23 -13.67 -8.21 -12.20
CA LEU A 23 -14.44 -7.13 -12.85
C LEU A 23 -13.55 -5.91 -13.14
N ILE A 24 -12.58 -5.63 -12.29
CA ILE A 24 -11.53 -4.64 -12.54
C ILE A 24 -10.55 -5.17 -13.63
N ASP A 25 -10.32 -6.47 -13.68
CA ASP A 25 -9.49 -7.15 -14.69
C ASP A 25 -10.26 -7.51 -15.97
N SER A 26 -11.57 -7.77 -15.92
CA SER A 26 -12.40 -8.17 -17.08
C SER A 26 -12.80 -7.01 -17.99
N VAL A 27 -12.50 -5.78 -17.59
CA VAL A 27 -12.43 -4.66 -18.55
C VAL A 27 -11.16 -4.78 -19.41
N GLY A 28 -10.79 -5.97 -19.75
CA GLY A 28 -9.89 -6.31 -20.83
C GLY A 28 -8.43 -6.57 -20.45
N LYS A 29 -8.05 -7.78 -20.61
CA LYS A 29 -6.78 -8.33 -21.04
C LYS A 29 -6.04 -9.28 -20.12
N ILE A 30 -5.83 -10.44 -20.71
CA ILE A 30 -4.67 -11.32 -20.50
C ILE A 30 -3.44 -10.45 -20.29
N SER A 31 -3.01 -10.33 -19.03
CA SER A 31 -1.80 -9.63 -18.65
C SER A 31 -0.61 -10.39 -19.25
N THR A 32 -0.09 -9.91 -20.35
CA THR A 32 1.12 -10.49 -20.95
C THR A 32 2.28 -10.42 -19.95
N ARG A 33 3.25 -11.34 -20.05
CA ARG A 33 4.49 -11.33 -19.22
C ARG A 33 5.14 -9.93 -19.20
N ARG A 34 5.04 -9.18 -20.31
CA ARG A 34 5.54 -7.81 -20.45
C ARG A 34 4.83 -6.83 -19.51
N SER A 35 3.52 -6.91 -19.38
CA SER A 35 2.75 -6.02 -18.51
C SER A 35 2.98 -6.33 -17.03
N ALA A 36 3.18 -7.60 -16.67
CA ALA A 36 3.54 -8.01 -15.31
C ALA A 36 4.95 -7.51 -14.93
N ARG A 37 5.92 -7.60 -15.85
CA ARG A 37 7.27 -7.04 -15.67
C ARG A 37 7.23 -5.53 -15.48
N THR A 38 6.46 -4.82 -16.29
CA THR A 38 6.31 -3.36 -16.18
C THR A 38 5.68 -2.94 -14.86
N ARG A 39 4.69 -3.68 -14.36
CA ARG A 39 4.07 -3.41 -13.05
C ARG A 39 5.08 -3.60 -11.92
N ARG A 40 5.85 -4.69 -11.92
CA ARG A 40 6.92 -4.94 -10.94
C ARG A 40 7.98 -3.83 -10.97
N GLN A 41 8.45 -3.43 -12.15
CA GLN A 41 9.42 -2.35 -12.27
C GLN A 41 8.90 -1.00 -11.74
N ARG A 42 7.59 -0.71 -11.87
CA ARG A 42 6.97 0.48 -11.30
C ARG A 42 6.93 0.41 -9.77
N GLY A 43 6.61 -0.75 -9.21
CA GLY A 43 6.68 -1.01 -7.77
C GLY A 43 8.08 -0.73 -7.25
N TYR A 44 9.09 -1.39 -7.79
CA TYR A 44 10.49 -1.19 -7.39
C TYR A 44 10.96 0.26 -7.50
N ARG A 45 10.57 0.97 -8.57
CA ARG A 45 10.89 2.40 -8.71
C ARG A 45 10.24 3.26 -7.62
N TRP A 46 9.06 2.90 -7.15
CA TRP A 46 8.41 3.63 -6.07
C TRP A 46 9.11 3.37 -4.73
N GLU A 47 9.42 2.13 -4.44
CA GLU A 47 10.21 1.72 -3.28
C GLU A 47 11.59 2.43 -3.26
N ASP A 48 12.32 2.43 -4.39
CA ASP A 48 13.60 3.11 -4.54
C ASP A 48 13.49 4.63 -4.31
N VAL A 49 12.40 5.26 -4.77
CA VAL A 49 12.15 6.69 -4.52
C VAL A 49 11.93 6.96 -3.04
N LEU A 50 11.18 6.10 -2.33
CA LEU A 50 10.97 6.22 -0.88
C LEU A 50 12.30 6.11 -0.13
N VAL A 51 13.09 5.09 -0.44
CA VAL A 51 14.41 4.87 0.16
C VAL A 51 15.31 6.08 -0.08
N LYS A 52 15.38 6.57 -1.32
CA LYS A 52 16.21 7.73 -1.65
C LYS A 52 15.78 8.97 -0.86
N ARG A 53 14.48 9.27 -0.81
CA ARG A 53 13.95 10.44 -0.08
C ARG A 53 14.20 10.35 1.41
N LEU A 54 14.00 9.18 2.01
CA LEU A 54 14.28 8.97 3.44
C LEU A 54 15.75 9.13 3.75
N ASN A 55 16.64 8.58 2.93
CA ASN A 55 18.08 8.71 3.12
C ASN A 55 18.63 10.14 2.88
N THR A 56 17.84 11.06 2.32
CA THR A 56 18.20 12.48 2.27
C THR A 56 17.79 13.27 3.52
N CYS A 57 17.00 12.65 4.41
CA CYS A 57 16.59 13.28 5.68
C CYS A 57 17.62 12.98 6.77
N ASP A 58 17.87 13.97 7.62
CA ASP A 58 18.87 13.83 8.68
C ASP A 58 18.55 12.68 9.65
N GLY A 59 19.56 11.89 9.98
CA GLY A 59 19.47 10.75 10.88
C GLY A 59 18.71 9.54 10.35
N TRP A 60 18.07 9.61 9.18
CA TRP A 60 17.34 8.48 8.61
C TRP A 60 18.23 7.56 7.80
N LYS A 61 18.02 6.26 7.99
CA LYS A 61 18.57 5.18 7.17
C LYS A 61 17.43 4.29 6.69
N ALA A 62 17.28 4.18 5.38
CA ALA A 62 16.23 3.39 4.76
C ALA A 62 16.79 2.37 3.79
N PHE A 63 16.16 1.21 3.72
CA PHE A 63 16.54 0.10 2.86
C PHE A 63 15.30 -0.49 2.21
N ARG A 64 15.43 -0.89 0.96
CA ARG A 64 14.47 -1.73 0.29
C ARG A 64 14.76 -3.19 0.64
N LEU A 65 13.77 -3.90 1.17
CA LEU A 65 13.92 -5.31 1.54
C LEU A 65 13.48 -6.27 0.43
N GLY A 66 12.76 -5.78 -0.51
CA GLY A 66 12.30 -6.31 -1.79
C GLY A 66 12.60 -7.75 -2.14
N SER A 67 11.81 -8.68 -1.62
CA SER A 67 11.50 -9.92 -2.33
C SER A 67 10.03 -10.27 -2.06
N PRO A 68 9.20 -10.48 -3.10
CA PRO A 68 7.77 -10.73 -2.93
C PRO A 68 7.44 -12.03 -2.20
N SER A 69 8.42 -12.89 -1.97
CA SER A 69 8.21 -14.24 -1.44
C SER A 69 8.48 -14.42 0.06
N ILE A 70 9.04 -13.42 0.77
CA ILE A 70 9.62 -13.68 2.11
C ILE A 70 8.82 -13.03 3.25
N GLY A 71 7.65 -12.45 2.97
CA GLY A 71 6.86 -11.86 4.05
C GLY A 71 7.48 -10.63 4.72
N LEU A 72 8.38 -9.94 4.02
CA LEU A 72 9.05 -8.71 4.48
C LEU A 72 8.26 -7.46 4.03
N PRO A 73 8.38 -6.33 4.76
CA PRO A 73 7.97 -5.02 4.26
C PRO A 73 8.71 -4.66 2.97
N ASP A 74 8.13 -3.80 2.14
CA ASP A 74 8.82 -3.30 0.93
C ASP A 74 10.01 -2.42 1.30
N VAL A 75 9.84 -1.53 2.29
CA VAL A 75 10.89 -0.64 2.80
C VAL A 75 10.89 -0.62 4.31
N ILE A 76 12.07 -0.64 4.89
CA ILE A 76 12.32 -0.35 6.31
C ILE A 76 13.10 0.94 6.42
N ALA A 77 12.77 1.78 7.39
CA ALA A 77 13.54 2.99 7.66
C ALA A 77 13.63 3.22 9.17
N ALA A 78 14.80 3.60 9.64
CA ALA A 78 15.05 3.86 11.05
C ALA A 78 15.76 5.20 11.24
N ASN A 79 15.44 5.86 12.35
CA ASN A 79 16.13 7.04 12.84
C ASN A 79 16.36 6.86 14.35
N THR A 80 17.61 6.64 14.72
CA THR A 80 18.01 6.44 16.12
C THR A 80 17.92 7.72 16.95
N ASN A 81 18.09 8.89 16.32
CA ASN A 81 18.00 10.17 17.04
C ASN A 81 16.56 10.47 17.50
N HIS A 82 15.59 9.97 16.76
CA HIS A 82 14.15 10.12 17.09
C HIS A 82 13.55 8.85 17.67
N ASP A 83 14.34 7.83 17.94
CA ASP A 83 13.89 6.54 18.45
C ASP A 83 12.69 6.00 17.65
N MET A 84 12.81 6.01 16.32
CA MET A 84 11.72 5.72 15.39
C MET A 84 12.11 4.70 14.34
N ILE A 85 11.20 3.76 14.06
CA ILE A 85 11.31 2.82 12.95
C ILE A 85 10.00 2.75 12.17
N LEU A 86 10.11 2.71 10.85
CA LEU A 86 9.00 2.60 9.91
C LEU A 86 9.12 1.29 9.14
N ALA A 87 8.05 0.52 9.09
CA ALA A 87 7.86 -0.54 8.11
C ALA A 87 6.84 -0.07 7.07
N ILE A 88 7.23 -0.02 5.81
CA ILE A 88 6.44 0.63 4.76
C ILE A 88 6.04 -0.39 3.71
N GLU A 89 4.74 -0.48 3.46
CA GLU A 89 4.16 -1.17 2.31
C GLU A 89 3.91 -0.16 1.19
N ALA A 90 4.54 -0.34 0.05
CA ALA A 90 4.55 0.61 -1.05
C ALA A 90 3.66 0.13 -2.22
N LYS A 91 2.67 0.92 -2.59
CA LYS A 91 1.76 0.61 -3.70
C LYS A 91 1.75 1.72 -4.73
N SER A 92 1.80 1.36 -6.00
CA SER A 92 1.66 2.34 -7.08
C SER A 92 0.71 1.85 -8.17
N GLY A 93 -0.09 2.77 -8.73
CA GLY A 93 -1.08 2.42 -9.74
C GLY A 93 -1.33 3.52 -10.77
N SER A 94 -1.78 3.11 -11.96
CA SER A 94 -2.21 4.01 -13.05
C SER A 94 -3.74 4.09 -13.17
N THR A 95 -4.48 3.32 -12.40
CA THR A 95 -5.95 3.35 -12.29
C THR A 95 -6.39 4.31 -11.18
N ASP A 96 -7.70 4.56 -11.04
CA ASP A 96 -8.24 5.36 -9.94
C ASP A 96 -8.29 4.62 -8.61
N LEU A 97 -8.03 3.32 -8.63
CA LEU A 97 -8.12 2.44 -7.48
C LEU A 97 -6.78 1.70 -7.30
N ILE A 98 -6.30 1.65 -6.06
CA ILE A 98 -5.16 0.83 -5.65
C ILE A 98 -5.65 -0.14 -4.57
N PRO A 99 -5.68 -1.44 -4.84
CA PRO A 99 -5.99 -2.43 -3.83
C PRO A 99 -4.84 -2.58 -2.84
N VAL A 100 -5.16 -2.71 -1.59
CA VAL A 100 -4.22 -2.90 -0.48
C VAL A 100 -4.67 -4.11 0.34
N PRO A 101 -4.08 -5.29 0.13
CA PRO A 101 -4.34 -6.47 0.94
C PRO A 101 -3.88 -6.26 2.39
N SER A 102 -4.74 -6.58 3.34
CA SER A 102 -4.45 -6.39 4.77
C SER A 102 -3.29 -7.25 5.25
N ASP A 103 -3.17 -8.48 4.73
CA ASP A 103 -2.10 -9.42 5.08
C ASP A 103 -0.70 -8.86 4.82
N GLN A 104 -0.55 -8.01 3.78
CA GLN A 104 0.73 -7.40 3.45
C GLN A 104 1.15 -6.34 4.47
N ILE A 105 0.18 -5.67 5.08
CA ILE A 105 0.47 -4.66 6.09
C ILE A 105 0.59 -5.29 7.47
N ASP A 106 -0.18 -6.33 7.76
CA ASP A 106 -0.03 -7.11 8.97
C ASP A 106 1.37 -7.74 9.08
N ARG A 107 2.00 -8.04 7.94
CA ARG A 107 3.43 -8.41 7.90
C ARG A 107 4.34 -7.29 8.41
N CYS A 108 4.05 -6.04 8.04
CA CYS A 108 4.80 -4.89 8.53
C CYS A 108 4.71 -4.78 10.06
N LEU A 109 3.53 -5.02 10.64
CA LEU A 109 3.36 -5.02 12.10
C LEU A 109 4.16 -6.13 12.76
N ARG A 110 4.02 -7.39 12.28
CA ARG A 110 4.79 -8.53 12.83
C ARG A 110 6.30 -8.30 12.74
N TRP A 111 6.75 -7.63 11.71
CA TRP A 111 8.16 -7.28 11.55
C TRP A 111 8.61 -6.24 12.58
N LEU A 112 7.76 -5.24 12.85
CA LEU A 112 8.02 -4.21 13.85
C LEU A 112 8.07 -4.76 15.27
N ASP A 113 7.41 -5.87 15.55
CA ASP A 113 7.47 -6.53 16.86
C ASP A 113 8.90 -7.00 17.22
N ALA A 114 9.72 -7.32 16.21
CA ALA A 114 11.13 -7.69 16.41
C ALA A 114 12.03 -6.49 16.79
N PHE A 115 11.52 -5.26 16.70
CA PHE A 115 12.25 -4.03 16.99
C PHE A 115 11.73 -3.33 18.25
N ASP A 116 11.60 -4.09 19.34
CA ASP A 116 11.06 -3.67 20.63
C ASP A 116 11.83 -2.51 21.29
N LYS A 117 13.10 -2.35 20.94
CA LYS A 117 13.97 -1.27 21.43
C LYS A 117 13.60 0.11 20.89
N TYR A 118 12.86 0.19 19.77
CA TYR A 118 12.35 1.46 19.26
C TYR A 118 11.00 1.76 19.92
N SER A 119 10.89 2.91 20.58
CA SER A 119 9.64 3.34 21.22
C SER A 119 8.58 3.74 20.20
N ASN A 120 9.02 4.32 19.06
CA ASN A 120 8.15 4.79 17.99
C ASN A 120 8.21 3.84 16.78
N ARG A 121 7.25 2.93 16.70
CA ARG A 121 7.17 1.90 15.64
C ARG A 121 5.91 2.08 14.82
N TYR A 122 6.04 2.31 13.52
CA TYR A 122 4.92 2.60 12.65
C TYR A 122 4.90 1.74 11.39
N ALA A 123 3.76 1.11 11.13
CA ALA A 123 3.46 0.53 9.83
C ALA A 123 2.77 1.58 8.96
N VAL A 124 3.35 1.87 7.80
CA VAL A 124 2.90 2.94 6.90
C VAL A 124 2.54 2.36 5.54
N VAL A 125 1.40 2.75 5.00
CA VAL A 125 1.05 2.47 3.60
C VAL A 125 1.40 3.68 2.76
N ALA A 126 2.33 3.50 1.82
CA ALA A 126 2.78 4.53 0.90
C ALA A 126 2.17 4.31 -0.50
N LEU A 127 1.24 5.18 -0.89
CA LEU A 127 0.44 5.06 -2.10
C LEU A 127 0.86 6.10 -3.13
N LYS A 128 1.01 5.68 -4.40
CA LYS A 128 1.36 6.56 -5.50
C LYS A 128 0.46 6.35 -6.72
N PHE A 129 -0.27 7.39 -7.09
CA PHE A 129 -1.01 7.44 -8.34
C PHE A 129 -0.18 8.09 -9.43
N MET A 130 -0.04 7.37 -10.54
CA MET A 130 0.77 7.82 -11.67
C MET A 130 0.09 8.98 -12.42
N SER A 131 0.91 9.84 -13.03
CA SER A 131 0.43 10.98 -13.86
C SER A 131 -0.28 10.56 -15.15
N LYS A 132 -0.12 9.31 -15.56
CA LYS A 132 -0.84 8.70 -16.69
C LYS A 132 -1.87 7.72 -16.14
N LYS A 133 -3.15 8.09 -16.25
CA LYS A 133 -4.26 7.20 -15.94
C LYS A 133 -4.50 6.28 -17.13
N TRP A 134 -4.52 4.99 -16.90
CA TRP A 134 -4.87 4.01 -17.93
C TRP A 134 -6.38 4.00 -18.15
N LYS A 135 -6.85 4.11 -19.39
CA LYS A 135 -8.25 3.98 -19.80
C LYS A 135 -8.50 2.67 -20.53
N ASN A 136 -7.81 2.52 -21.64
CA ASN A 136 -7.90 1.36 -22.52
C ASN A 136 -6.52 0.96 -23.03
N VAL A 137 -6.48 -0.03 -23.92
CA VAL A 137 -5.27 -0.50 -24.56
C VAL A 137 -4.61 0.60 -25.37
N GLY A 138 -3.42 1.01 -24.91
CA GLY A 138 -2.66 2.08 -25.57
C GLY A 138 -3.17 3.49 -25.25
N GLU A 139 -4.30 3.62 -24.56
CA GLU A 139 -4.92 4.90 -24.25
C GLU A 139 -4.66 5.31 -22.80
N TYR A 140 -4.15 6.53 -22.63
CA TYR A 140 -3.87 7.12 -21.32
C TYR A 140 -4.40 8.55 -21.26
N GLU A 141 -4.97 8.88 -20.10
CA GLU A 141 -5.33 10.24 -19.74
C GLU A 141 -4.25 10.84 -18.85
N LYS A 142 -3.84 12.09 -19.11
CA LYS A 142 -2.91 12.82 -18.25
C LYS A 142 -3.66 13.33 -17.03
N ARG A 143 -3.09 13.14 -15.86
CA ARG A 143 -3.61 13.65 -14.58
C ARG A 143 -2.47 14.07 -13.66
N GLU A 144 -2.80 14.76 -12.57
CA GLU A 144 -1.85 15.06 -11.51
C GLU A 144 -1.35 13.77 -10.86
N ARG A 145 -0.06 13.72 -10.53
CA ARG A 145 0.50 12.64 -9.70
C ARG A 145 0.18 12.93 -8.26
N ARG A 146 -0.37 11.94 -7.55
CA ARG A 146 -0.71 12.05 -6.12
C ARG A 146 0.00 10.98 -5.32
N GLU A 147 0.45 11.38 -4.13
CA GLU A 147 1.09 10.49 -3.17
C GLU A 147 0.37 10.63 -1.83
N TYR A 148 0.10 9.50 -1.18
CA TYR A 148 -0.56 9.45 0.11
C TYR A 148 0.23 8.52 1.04
N PHE A 149 0.33 8.90 2.30
CA PHE A 149 0.97 8.13 3.35
C PHE A 149 -0.02 7.96 4.48
N LYS A 150 -0.37 6.72 4.80
CA LYS A 150 -1.38 6.39 5.81
C LYS A 150 -0.79 5.53 6.88
N LEU A 151 -1.06 5.89 8.14
CA LEU A 151 -0.70 5.09 9.29
C LEU A 151 -1.63 3.89 9.38
N TRP A 152 -1.06 2.69 9.37
CA TRP A 152 -1.84 1.48 9.52
C TRP A 152 -2.32 1.32 10.98
N ASN A 153 -3.60 0.96 11.13
CA ASN A 153 -4.19 0.62 12.42
C ASN A 153 -5.06 -0.64 12.26
N PRO A 154 -4.62 -1.80 12.74
CA PRO A 154 -5.33 -3.06 12.55
C PRO A 154 -6.72 -3.07 13.21
N SER A 155 -6.92 -2.34 14.31
CA SER A 155 -8.24 -2.26 14.97
C SER A 155 -9.29 -1.51 14.14
N LYS A 156 -8.85 -0.64 13.21
CA LYS A 156 -9.74 0.14 12.35
C LYS A 156 -9.95 -0.49 10.98
N THR A 157 -9.04 -1.37 10.53
CA THR A 157 -9.05 -1.95 9.19
C THR A 157 -8.71 -3.43 9.23
N PRO A 158 -9.61 -4.28 9.75
CA PRO A 158 -9.38 -5.72 9.82
C PRO A 158 -9.57 -6.44 8.48
N CYS A 159 -9.67 -5.73 7.37
CA CYS A 159 -9.98 -6.26 6.05
C CYS A 159 -9.15 -5.61 4.95
N ASP A 160 -9.11 -6.27 3.81
CA ASP A 160 -8.58 -5.70 2.58
C ASP A 160 -9.34 -4.43 2.21
N PHE A 161 -8.63 -3.46 1.69
CA PHE A 161 -9.26 -2.21 1.29
C PHE A 161 -8.75 -1.71 -0.06
N VAL A 162 -9.51 -0.76 -0.62
CA VAL A 162 -9.17 -0.09 -1.86
C VAL A 162 -8.99 1.39 -1.57
N PHE A 163 -7.87 1.94 -2.01
CA PHE A 163 -7.59 3.37 -1.93
C PHE A 163 -7.89 4.05 -3.26
N LYS A 164 -8.62 5.16 -3.22
CA LYS A 164 -9.02 5.92 -4.40
C LYS A 164 -8.08 7.09 -4.69
N TYR A 165 -8.06 7.51 -5.95
CA TYR A 165 -7.29 8.67 -6.41
C TYR A 165 -7.70 9.98 -5.70
N ASP A 166 -8.93 10.12 -5.25
CA ASP A 166 -9.45 11.28 -4.51
C ASP A 166 -9.09 11.26 -3.01
N GLY A 167 -8.38 10.23 -2.54
CA GLY A 167 -8.03 10.04 -1.14
C GLY A 167 -9.04 9.19 -0.35
N GLY A 168 -10.16 8.81 -0.94
CA GLY A 168 -11.15 7.95 -0.30
C GLY A 168 -10.65 6.52 -0.10
N MET A 169 -11.11 5.87 0.96
CA MET A 169 -10.78 4.48 1.29
C MET A 169 -12.06 3.68 1.53
N TYR A 170 -12.08 2.45 1.02
CA TYR A 170 -13.22 1.56 1.18
C TYR A 170 -12.75 0.13 1.44
N GLY A 171 -13.23 -0.46 2.52
CA GLY A 171 -13.08 -1.88 2.80
C GLY A 171 -14.32 -2.66 2.39
N LEU A 172 -14.14 -3.97 2.21
CA LEU A 172 -15.24 -4.91 2.02
C LEU A 172 -15.45 -5.66 3.34
N THR A 173 -16.60 -5.43 3.97
CA THR A 173 -17.01 -6.16 5.17
C THR A 173 -18.36 -6.78 4.91
N ASN A 174 -18.46 -8.12 4.97
CA ASN A 174 -19.68 -8.88 4.70
C ASN A 174 -20.35 -8.51 3.35
N GLY A 175 -19.55 -8.40 2.29
CA GLY A 175 -20.02 -8.04 0.95
C GLY A 175 -20.48 -6.59 0.77
N LYS A 176 -20.43 -5.78 1.82
CA LYS A 176 -20.80 -4.35 1.78
C LYS A 176 -19.56 -3.47 1.78
N ARG A 177 -19.57 -2.43 0.94
CA ARG A 177 -18.53 -1.40 0.96
C ARG A 177 -18.73 -0.52 2.18
N LYS A 178 -17.71 -0.45 3.03
CA LYS A 178 -17.66 0.46 4.18
C LYS A 178 -16.58 1.50 3.94
N LYS A 179 -16.90 2.76 4.11
CA LYS A 179 -15.89 3.84 4.11
C LYS A 179 -14.95 3.62 5.29
N LEU A 180 -13.65 3.71 5.02
CA LEU A 180 -12.59 3.59 6.02
C LEU A 180 -11.86 4.92 6.12
N GLU A 181 -11.30 5.18 7.30
CA GLU A 181 -10.47 6.34 7.55
C GLU A 181 -9.21 5.91 8.29
N LEU A 182 -8.06 6.06 7.63
CA LEU A 182 -6.76 5.95 8.27
C LEU A 182 -6.17 7.34 8.47
N LYS A 183 -5.48 7.50 9.58
CA LYS A 183 -4.76 8.73 9.90
C LYS A 183 -3.65 8.96 8.86
N ASP A 184 -3.47 10.20 8.44
CA ASP A 184 -2.33 10.59 7.63
C ASP A 184 -1.04 10.44 8.42
N PHE A 185 0.00 9.98 7.74
CA PHE A 185 1.37 9.94 8.27
C PHE A 185 2.21 10.95 7.53
N VAL A 186 2.83 11.86 8.27
CA VAL A 186 3.75 12.85 7.70
C VAL A 186 5.13 12.20 7.58
N MET A 187 5.56 11.97 6.35
CA MET A 187 6.88 11.40 6.08
C MET A 187 7.99 12.44 6.37
N PRO A 188 9.17 12.02 6.85
CA PRO A 188 10.27 12.93 7.19
C PRO A 188 10.61 13.93 6.09
N PHE A 189 10.60 13.52 4.85
CA PHE A 189 10.91 14.35 3.68
C PHE A 189 9.77 15.33 3.27
N GLN A 190 8.62 15.32 3.95
CA GLN A 190 7.54 16.28 3.72
C GLN A 190 7.72 17.53 4.58
N ASN A 191 8.36 17.42 5.74
CA ASN A 191 8.59 18.53 6.66
C ASN A 191 9.58 19.58 6.11
N GLY A 192 10.51 19.15 5.25
CA GLY A 192 11.49 20.09 4.63
C GLY A 192 10.93 20.97 3.51
N LYS A 193 9.65 20.87 3.18
CA LYS A 193 9.00 21.77 2.21
C LYS A 193 8.37 23.02 2.82
N ASN A 194 8.30 23.08 4.15
CA ASN A 194 7.71 24.22 4.87
C ASN A 194 8.75 25.17 5.47
N GLU A 195 10.07 24.88 5.30
CA GLU A 195 11.15 25.77 5.75
C GLU A 195 11.94 26.28 4.53
N GLY A 196 11.25 26.91 3.61
CA GLY A 196 11.90 27.47 2.44
C GLY A 196 11.04 28.49 1.72
N PHE A 197 11.27 29.72 2.10
CA PHE A 197 10.90 31.01 1.50
C PHE A 197 9.63 31.64 1.99
#